data_3ab940d706c3dfbe6f09967d12880ec8
#
_entry.id   3ab940d706c3dfbe6f09967d12880ec8
#
_cell.length_a   1.000
_cell.length_b   1.000
_cell.length_c   1.000
_cell.angle_alpha   90.00
_cell.angle_beta   90.00
_cell.angle_gamma   90.00
#
_symmetry.space_group_name_H-M   'P 1'
#
loop_
_entity.id
_entity.type
_entity.pdbx_description
1 polymer ?
#
loop_
_entity_poly.entity_id
_entity_poly.type
_entity_poly.pdbx_seq_one_letter_code
_entity_poly.pdbx_strand_id
1 'polypeptide(L)'
;LQKPTIVYGDVIIGVHGENFSMMFDKKEGGISSLKYNDFEYITRTPKVSFWRAMTDNDTGASEPYNLAQWYAAGKFAKYKTVSWLEQEDALKITFTYQAACVPTFEFTVTYTAHFDGKLGVCINYVGVSGMPDMPVLALDFKMKKQLCNFQYYGLGPDENYSDRCKGARLGLWKSTAKENLSGYLNPQECGN
;
A
#
# COMPACT_ATOMS: atom_id res chain seq x y z
N LEU A 1 23.27 -16.62 -5.60
CA LEU A 1 22.79 -15.33 -6.18
C LEU A 1 23.90 -14.31 -6.05
N GLN A 2 24.15 -13.57 -7.13
CA GLN A 2 25.12 -12.48 -7.09
C GLN A 2 24.55 -11.34 -6.26
N LYS A 3 25.34 -10.80 -5.32
CA LYS A 3 24.91 -9.67 -4.50
C LYS A 3 24.62 -8.44 -5.41
N PRO A 4 23.46 -7.77 -5.27
CA PRO A 4 23.15 -6.60 -6.07
C PRO A 4 24.09 -5.45 -5.73
N THR A 5 24.22 -4.49 -6.64
CA THR A 5 24.90 -3.24 -6.38
C THR A 5 24.00 -2.31 -5.58
N ILE A 6 24.48 -1.86 -4.42
CA ILE A 6 23.78 -0.87 -3.59
C ILE A 6 24.46 0.48 -3.76
N VAL A 7 23.68 1.51 -4.05
CA VAL A 7 24.17 2.89 -4.22
C VAL A 7 23.50 3.79 -3.16
N TYR A 8 24.30 4.42 -2.33
CA TYR A 8 23.84 5.37 -1.32
C TYR A 8 24.11 6.81 -1.80
N GLY A 9 23.18 7.36 -2.59
CA GLY A 9 23.25 8.76 -3.02
C GLY A 9 22.64 9.73 -1.99
N ASP A 10 22.80 11.02 -2.20
CA ASP A 10 22.25 12.05 -1.30
C ASP A 10 20.72 12.06 -1.28
N VAL A 11 20.09 11.77 -2.41
CA VAL A 11 18.63 11.78 -2.58
C VAL A 11 18.04 10.38 -2.71
N ILE A 12 18.75 9.48 -3.38
CA ILE A 12 18.25 8.14 -3.73
C ILE A 12 19.14 7.07 -3.10
N ILE A 13 18.50 6.02 -2.56
CA ILE A 13 19.14 4.74 -2.30
C ILE A 13 18.70 3.79 -3.42
N GLY A 14 19.66 3.23 -4.15
CA GLY A 14 19.40 2.28 -5.24
C GLY A 14 19.85 0.87 -4.90
N VAL A 15 19.06 -0.13 -5.25
CA VAL A 15 19.42 -1.55 -5.20
C VAL A 15 19.24 -2.14 -6.59
N HIS A 16 20.33 -2.56 -7.21
CA HIS A 16 20.37 -2.98 -8.62
C HIS A 16 20.91 -4.40 -8.73
N GLY A 17 20.03 -5.33 -9.05
CA GLY A 17 20.36 -6.73 -9.38
C GLY A 17 20.39 -6.95 -10.89
N GLU A 18 20.57 -8.20 -11.29
CA GLU A 18 20.66 -8.59 -12.71
C GLU A 18 19.36 -8.24 -13.47
N ASN A 19 18.20 -8.57 -12.89
CA ASN A 19 16.89 -8.42 -13.54
C ASN A 19 15.94 -7.50 -12.79
N PHE A 20 16.43 -6.74 -11.81
CA PHE A 20 15.60 -5.81 -11.03
C PHE A 20 16.36 -4.54 -10.64
N SER A 21 15.62 -3.50 -10.42
CA SER A 21 16.11 -2.22 -9.89
C SER A 21 15.05 -1.60 -9.00
N MET A 22 15.45 -1.22 -7.79
CA MET A 22 14.60 -0.56 -6.80
C MET A 22 15.26 0.76 -6.41
N MET A 23 14.51 1.87 -6.47
CA MET A 23 14.99 3.18 -6.04
C MET A 23 14.11 3.72 -4.93
N PHE A 24 14.73 4.18 -3.86
CA PHE A 24 14.06 4.75 -2.69
C PHE A 24 14.45 6.22 -2.56
N ASP A 25 13.45 7.10 -2.65
CA ASP A 25 13.64 8.54 -2.60
C ASP A 25 13.58 9.06 -1.16
N LYS A 26 14.67 9.68 -0.71
CA LYS A 26 14.80 10.24 0.64
C LYS A 26 14.11 11.60 0.80
N LYS A 27 13.70 12.25 -0.28
CA LYS A 27 12.94 13.50 -0.23
C LYS A 27 11.43 13.26 -0.26
N GLU A 28 10.97 12.36 -1.13
CA GLU A 28 9.55 12.00 -1.20
C GLU A 28 9.13 11.01 -0.11
N GLY A 29 10.10 10.31 0.49
CA GLY A 29 9.89 9.34 1.55
C GLY A 29 9.22 8.07 1.05
N GLY A 30 9.93 7.21 0.29
CA GLY A 30 9.42 5.92 -0.14
C GLY A 30 10.08 5.41 -1.42
N ILE A 31 9.56 4.28 -1.92
CA ILE A 31 10.05 3.73 -3.18
C ILE A 31 9.53 4.56 -4.35
N SER A 32 10.43 5.06 -5.20
CA SER A 32 10.12 5.90 -6.36
C SER A 32 10.18 5.16 -7.69
N SER A 33 10.88 4.01 -7.74
CA SER A 33 10.98 3.15 -8.93
C SER A 33 11.09 1.70 -8.53
N LEU A 34 10.32 0.85 -9.19
CA LEU A 34 10.36 -0.61 -9.05
C LEU A 34 10.35 -1.23 -10.44
N LYS A 35 11.49 -1.74 -10.88
CA LYS A 35 11.66 -2.33 -12.20
C LYS A 35 12.01 -3.81 -12.11
N TYR A 36 11.44 -4.59 -13.02
CA TYR A 36 11.87 -5.94 -13.34
C TYR A 36 12.01 -6.07 -14.86
N ASN A 37 13.14 -6.60 -15.33
CA ASN A 37 13.47 -6.68 -16.76
C ASN A 37 13.23 -5.35 -17.50
N ASP A 38 13.74 -4.24 -16.93
CA ASP A 38 13.58 -2.86 -17.42
C ASP A 38 12.14 -2.32 -17.48
N PHE A 39 11.15 -3.11 -17.09
CA PHE A 39 9.78 -2.65 -17.01
C PHE A 39 9.49 -1.96 -15.68
N GLU A 40 9.04 -0.69 -15.74
CA GLU A 40 8.64 0.08 -14.56
C GLU A 40 7.21 -0.27 -14.12
N TYR A 41 7.06 -0.76 -12.90
CA TYR A 41 5.77 -1.19 -12.35
C TYR A 41 4.97 -0.06 -11.70
N ILE A 42 5.65 0.89 -11.04
CA ILE A 42 4.98 1.97 -10.31
C ILE A 42 5.17 3.30 -11.05
N THR A 43 4.21 4.21 -10.88
CA THR A 43 4.24 5.53 -11.54
C THR A 43 4.30 6.68 -10.54
N ARG A 44 4.26 6.38 -9.26
CA ARG A 44 4.48 7.31 -8.15
C ARG A 44 4.87 6.54 -6.89
N THR A 45 5.51 7.23 -5.95
CA THR A 45 5.76 6.72 -4.60
C THR A 45 4.44 6.29 -3.92
N PRO A 46 4.34 5.03 -3.46
CA PRO A 46 3.16 4.55 -2.74
C PRO A 46 2.90 5.36 -1.47
N LYS A 47 1.63 5.52 -1.11
CA LYS A 47 1.22 6.26 0.09
C LYS A 47 0.37 5.41 0.99
N VAL A 48 0.56 5.55 2.29
CA VAL A 48 -0.30 4.90 3.27
C VAL A 48 -1.68 5.55 3.21
N SER A 49 -2.71 4.72 3.16
CA SER A 49 -4.11 5.13 3.22
C SER A 49 -4.76 4.54 4.46
N PHE A 50 -5.42 5.38 5.21
CA PHE A 50 -6.29 4.98 6.32
C PHE A 50 -7.77 5.14 5.94
N TRP A 51 -8.05 5.37 4.65
CA TRP A 51 -9.38 5.68 4.14
C TRP A 51 -9.74 4.81 2.95
N ARG A 52 -10.97 4.30 2.95
CA ARG A 52 -11.58 3.58 1.83
C ARG A 52 -12.83 4.30 1.33
N ALA A 53 -13.34 3.90 0.18
CA ALA A 53 -14.68 4.33 -0.25
C ALA A 53 -15.71 3.89 0.80
N MET A 54 -16.61 4.80 1.16
CA MET A 54 -17.65 4.52 2.14
C MET A 54 -18.78 3.72 1.50
N THR A 55 -19.28 2.76 2.26
CA THR A 55 -20.44 1.96 1.90
C THR A 55 -21.74 2.71 2.22
N ASP A 56 -22.88 2.20 1.78
CA ASP A 56 -24.19 2.72 2.17
C ASP A 56 -24.44 2.55 3.68
N ASN A 57 -23.99 1.46 4.28
CA ASN A 57 -24.04 1.25 5.73
C ASN A 57 -23.21 2.30 6.48
N ASP A 58 -21.98 2.56 6.04
CA ASP A 58 -21.14 3.62 6.60
C ASP A 58 -21.85 4.99 6.53
N THR A 59 -22.48 5.27 5.39
CA THR A 59 -23.20 6.54 5.17
C THR A 59 -24.42 6.63 6.09
N GLY A 60 -25.17 5.55 6.25
CA GLY A 60 -26.30 5.46 7.17
C GLY A 60 -25.92 5.66 8.64
N ALA A 61 -24.71 5.21 9.02
CA ALA A 61 -24.15 5.40 10.35
C ALA A 61 -23.42 6.75 10.55
N SER A 62 -23.42 7.64 9.55
CA SER A 62 -22.66 8.90 9.56
C SER A 62 -21.14 8.74 9.66
N GLU A 63 -20.60 7.58 9.31
CA GLU A 63 -19.18 7.28 9.39
C GLU A 63 -18.30 8.21 8.52
N PRO A 64 -18.72 8.70 7.34
CA PRO A 64 -17.95 9.68 6.58
C PRO A 64 -17.59 10.93 7.39
N TYR A 65 -18.45 11.33 8.31
CA TYR A 65 -18.20 12.45 9.23
C TYR A 65 -17.37 12.01 10.45
N ASN A 66 -17.77 10.92 11.10
CA ASN A 66 -17.14 10.44 12.34
C ASN A 66 -15.67 10.03 12.13
N LEU A 67 -15.38 9.45 10.96
CA LEU A 67 -14.07 8.91 10.62
C LEU A 67 -13.20 9.84 9.75
N ALA A 68 -13.68 11.06 9.42
CA ALA A 68 -13.04 11.98 8.47
C ALA A 68 -11.56 12.29 8.80
N GLN A 69 -11.17 12.23 10.08
CA GLN A 69 -9.78 12.42 10.48
C GLN A 69 -8.82 11.41 9.85
N TRP A 70 -9.27 10.17 9.61
CA TRP A 70 -8.44 9.14 8.98
C TRP A 70 -8.12 9.47 7.51
N TYR A 71 -9.04 10.11 6.80
CA TYR A 71 -8.75 10.62 5.44
C TYR A 71 -7.58 11.60 5.45
N ALA A 72 -7.62 12.58 6.36
CA ALA A 72 -6.55 13.56 6.49
C ALA A 72 -5.25 12.92 6.99
N ALA A 73 -5.33 12.01 7.95
CA ALA A 73 -4.19 11.35 8.58
C ALA A 73 -3.22 10.71 7.56
N GLY A 74 -3.76 10.00 6.56
CA GLY A 74 -2.95 9.38 5.50
C GLY A 74 -2.61 10.36 4.38
N LYS A 75 -3.62 11.05 3.83
CA LYS A 75 -3.47 11.90 2.65
C LYS A 75 -2.47 13.04 2.82
N PHE A 76 -2.44 13.63 4.00
CA PHE A 76 -1.58 14.77 4.35
C PHE A 76 -0.46 14.41 5.33
N ALA A 77 -0.20 13.11 5.50
CA ALA A 77 0.92 12.66 6.32
C ALA A 77 2.23 13.30 5.86
N LYS A 78 3.02 13.75 6.83
CA LYS A 78 4.31 14.39 6.56
C LYS A 78 5.42 13.38 6.74
N TYR A 79 6.24 13.21 5.73
CA TYR A 79 7.49 12.50 5.83
C TYR A 79 8.43 13.21 6.83
N LYS A 80 9.07 12.44 7.70
CA LYS A 80 9.96 12.93 8.77
C LYS A 80 11.41 12.53 8.54
N THR A 81 11.66 11.23 8.53
CA THR A 81 13.01 10.69 8.50
C THR A 81 13.07 9.36 7.76
N VAL A 82 14.28 8.99 7.34
CA VAL A 82 14.60 7.68 6.81
C VAL A 82 15.79 7.08 7.54
N SER A 83 15.73 5.79 7.79
CA SER A 83 16.85 4.98 8.26
C SER A 83 16.98 3.73 7.41
N TRP A 84 18.17 3.15 7.36
CA TRP A 84 18.39 1.90 6.63
C TRP A 84 19.38 1.01 7.37
N LEU A 85 19.24 -0.30 7.12
CA LEU A 85 20.09 -1.34 7.68
C LEU A 85 20.35 -2.38 6.58
N GLU A 86 21.61 -2.53 6.21
CA GLU A 86 22.05 -3.61 5.34
C GLU A 86 22.18 -4.91 6.14
N GLN A 87 21.55 -5.97 5.63
CA GLN A 87 21.60 -7.33 6.16
C GLN A 87 22.35 -8.23 5.17
N GLU A 88 22.53 -9.50 5.50
CA GLU A 88 23.25 -10.45 4.67
C GLU A 88 22.58 -10.65 3.28
N ASP A 89 21.25 -10.69 3.25
CA ASP A 89 20.43 -11.00 2.08
C ASP A 89 19.45 -9.92 1.67
N ALA A 90 19.46 -8.76 2.35
CA ALA A 90 18.51 -7.68 2.09
C ALA A 90 19.02 -6.31 2.57
N LEU A 91 18.44 -5.26 2.01
CA LEU A 91 18.52 -3.90 2.54
C LEU A 91 17.14 -3.50 3.06
N LYS A 92 17.06 -3.22 4.37
CA LYS A 92 15.86 -2.65 5.00
C LYS A 92 15.93 -1.13 4.99
N ILE A 93 14.89 -0.47 4.52
CA ILE A 93 14.78 0.99 4.48
C ILE A 93 13.46 1.37 5.14
N THR A 94 13.54 2.12 6.23
CA THR A 94 12.37 2.51 7.04
C THR A 94 12.15 4.01 6.93
N PHE A 95 10.99 4.39 6.43
CA PHE A 95 10.51 5.76 6.38
C PHE A 95 9.53 6.01 7.52
N THR A 96 9.73 7.10 8.25
CA THR A 96 8.85 7.54 9.34
C THR A 96 8.01 8.73 8.87
N TYR A 97 6.72 8.67 9.16
CA TYR A 97 5.76 9.71 8.83
C TYR A 97 5.00 10.16 10.05
N GLN A 98 4.55 11.40 10.03
CA GLN A 98 3.62 11.96 11.01
C GLN A 98 2.24 12.12 10.37
N ALA A 99 1.23 11.54 10.98
CA ALA A 99 -0.15 11.65 10.55
C ALA A 99 -0.71 13.07 10.73
N ALA A 100 -1.55 13.50 9.80
CA ALA A 100 -2.18 14.82 9.82
C ALA A 100 -3.56 14.74 10.49
N CYS A 101 -3.61 14.48 11.79
CA CYS A 101 -4.82 14.37 12.59
C CYS A 101 -4.57 14.80 14.05
N VAL A 102 -5.61 14.81 14.85
CA VAL A 102 -5.56 15.12 16.30
C VAL A 102 -6.27 13.99 17.07
N PRO A 103 -5.59 13.32 18.00
CA PRO A 103 -4.18 13.43 18.32
C PRO A 103 -3.27 12.99 17.16
N THR A 104 -2.13 13.63 17.01
CA THR A 104 -1.15 13.21 16.01
C THR A 104 -0.41 11.97 16.45
N PHE A 105 0.02 11.15 15.48
CA PHE A 105 0.84 9.96 15.73
C PHE A 105 1.88 9.76 14.63
N GLU A 106 2.86 8.93 14.90
CA GLU A 106 3.83 8.50 13.90
C GLU A 106 3.52 7.06 13.46
N PHE A 107 3.82 6.78 12.20
CA PHE A 107 3.81 5.44 11.63
C PHE A 107 4.99 5.25 10.70
N THR A 108 5.35 4.01 10.44
CA THR A 108 6.49 3.70 9.57
C THR A 108 6.08 2.81 8.40
N VAL A 109 6.78 3.00 7.28
CA VAL A 109 6.77 2.07 6.16
C VAL A 109 8.18 1.54 5.98
N THR A 110 8.36 0.24 6.17
CA THR A 110 9.63 -0.45 5.97
C THR A 110 9.58 -1.22 4.66
N TYR A 111 10.49 -0.89 3.77
CA TYR A 111 10.75 -1.65 2.56
C TYR A 111 11.95 -2.56 2.80
N THR A 112 11.79 -3.85 2.51
CA THR A 112 12.86 -4.83 2.54
C THR A 112 13.18 -5.24 1.11
N ALA A 113 14.25 -4.68 0.56
CA ALA A 113 14.76 -5.02 -0.75
C ALA A 113 15.63 -6.27 -0.64
N HIS A 114 15.08 -7.45 -0.89
CA HIS A 114 15.81 -8.70 -0.89
C HIS A 114 16.73 -8.79 -2.09
N PHE A 115 17.89 -9.37 -1.90
CA PHE A 115 18.91 -9.50 -2.95
C PHE A 115 18.54 -10.51 -4.06
N ASP A 116 17.48 -11.27 -3.85
CA ASP A 116 16.84 -12.12 -4.87
C ASP A 116 15.80 -11.36 -5.73
N GLY A 117 15.64 -10.06 -5.50
CA GLY A 117 14.71 -9.20 -6.25
C GLY A 117 13.32 -9.08 -5.63
N LYS A 118 13.02 -9.75 -4.52
CA LYS A 118 11.74 -9.57 -3.83
C LYS A 118 11.72 -8.23 -3.08
N LEU A 119 10.56 -7.60 -3.04
CA LEU A 119 10.30 -6.42 -2.23
C LEU A 119 9.28 -6.76 -1.14
N GLY A 120 9.74 -6.78 0.10
CA GLY A 120 8.87 -6.83 1.28
C GLY A 120 8.42 -5.42 1.67
N VAL A 121 7.17 -5.26 2.06
CA VAL A 121 6.65 -3.98 2.59
C VAL A 121 5.90 -4.23 3.88
N CYS A 122 6.24 -3.46 4.90
CA CYS A 122 5.59 -3.53 6.20
C CYS A 122 5.19 -2.13 6.65
N ILE A 123 3.92 -1.95 7.02
CA ILE A 123 3.43 -0.75 7.67
C ILE A 123 3.31 -1.04 9.16
N ASN A 124 3.90 -0.18 9.99
CA ASN A 124 3.76 -0.30 11.43
C ASN A 124 3.05 0.94 11.99
N TYR A 125 1.95 0.70 12.67
CA TYR A 125 1.15 1.67 13.41
C TYR A 125 0.84 1.10 14.79
N VAL A 126 1.28 1.77 15.84
CA VAL A 126 1.18 1.25 17.21
C VAL A 126 -0.21 1.49 17.82
N GLY A 127 -0.99 2.38 17.23
CA GLY A 127 -2.26 2.85 17.79
C GLY A 127 -2.09 4.15 18.57
N VAL A 128 -3.19 4.89 18.68
CA VAL A 128 -3.27 6.12 19.48
C VAL A 128 -4.66 6.21 20.09
N SER A 129 -4.71 6.53 21.39
CA SER A 129 -5.96 6.76 22.09
C SER A 129 -6.62 8.05 21.61
N GLY A 130 -7.96 8.06 21.52
CA GLY A 130 -8.75 9.22 21.13
C GLY A 130 -9.03 9.34 19.64
N MET A 131 -8.59 8.38 18.82
CA MET A 131 -9.04 8.22 17.43
C MET A 131 -10.21 7.25 17.36
N PRO A 132 -11.18 7.46 16.45
CA PRO A 132 -12.20 6.46 16.14
C PRO A 132 -11.61 5.24 15.46
N ASP A 133 -12.43 4.20 15.25
CA ASP A 133 -12.01 2.98 14.56
C ASP A 133 -11.47 3.27 13.16
N MET A 134 -10.37 2.62 12.79
CA MET A 134 -9.71 2.85 11.51
C MET A 134 -10.45 2.13 10.38
N PRO A 135 -10.88 2.84 9.31
CA PRO A 135 -11.61 2.22 8.19
C PRO A 135 -10.78 1.19 7.43
N VAL A 136 -9.50 1.44 7.27
CA VAL A 136 -8.56 0.55 6.56
C VAL A 136 -7.12 0.93 6.88
N LEU A 137 -6.23 -0.04 6.84
CA LEU A 137 -4.78 0.18 6.78
C LEU A 137 -4.26 -0.39 5.47
N ALA A 138 -3.91 0.48 4.54
CA ALA A 138 -3.51 0.09 3.19
C ALA A 138 -2.30 0.88 2.69
N LEU A 139 -1.67 0.38 1.65
CA LEU A 139 -0.65 1.09 0.88
C LEU A 139 -1.13 1.22 -0.57
N ASP A 140 -1.34 2.44 -1.01
CA ASP A 140 -1.82 2.76 -2.35
C ASP A 140 -0.68 2.78 -3.35
N PHE A 141 -0.68 1.84 -4.28
CA PHE A 141 0.21 1.81 -5.44
C PHE A 141 -0.49 2.40 -6.67
N LYS A 142 0.21 3.26 -7.40
CA LYS A 142 -0.22 3.67 -8.73
C LYS A 142 0.63 2.96 -9.76
N MET A 143 -0.02 2.09 -10.55
CA MET A 143 0.62 1.25 -11.56
C MET A 143 0.24 1.71 -12.97
N LYS A 144 0.99 1.24 -13.98
CA LYS A 144 0.65 1.51 -15.39
C LYS A 144 -0.65 0.82 -15.80
N LYS A 145 -1.45 1.48 -16.66
CA LYS A 145 -2.75 0.98 -17.14
C LYS A 145 -2.68 -0.42 -17.77
N GLN A 146 -1.57 -0.78 -18.40
CA GLN A 146 -1.38 -2.10 -18.99
C GLN A 146 -1.34 -3.25 -17.96
N LEU A 147 -1.22 -2.93 -16.66
CA LEU A 147 -1.30 -3.87 -15.55
C LEU A 147 -2.72 -3.95 -14.94
N CYS A 148 -3.77 -3.56 -15.69
CA CYS A 148 -5.14 -3.58 -15.21
C CYS A 148 -5.74 -4.99 -15.06
N ASN A 149 -5.16 -5.99 -15.71
CA ASN A 149 -5.53 -7.40 -15.56
C ASN A 149 -4.81 -7.97 -14.35
N PHE A 150 -5.53 -8.67 -13.50
CA PHE A 150 -4.95 -9.36 -12.36
C PHE A 150 -5.52 -10.76 -12.19
N GLN A 151 -4.78 -11.58 -11.48
CA GLN A 151 -5.18 -12.92 -11.11
C GLN A 151 -4.86 -13.11 -9.64
N TYR A 152 -5.78 -13.72 -8.91
CA TYR A 152 -5.59 -14.00 -7.49
C TYR A 152 -6.05 -15.41 -7.14
N TYR A 153 -5.42 -15.98 -6.13
CA TYR A 153 -5.86 -17.20 -5.49
C TYR A 153 -6.45 -16.86 -4.14
N GLY A 154 -7.75 -17.10 -3.98
CA GLY A 154 -8.48 -16.72 -2.78
C GLY A 154 -9.97 -17.02 -2.91
N LEU A 155 -10.74 -16.48 -1.99
CA LEU A 155 -12.19 -16.53 -2.06
C LEU A 155 -12.69 -15.59 -3.17
N GLY A 156 -13.65 -16.07 -3.96
CA GLY A 156 -14.24 -15.34 -5.07
C GLY A 156 -15.38 -16.10 -5.74
N PRO A 157 -15.83 -15.67 -6.94
CA PRO A 157 -15.36 -14.52 -7.74
C PRO A 157 -15.82 -13.15 -7.24
N ASP A 158 -16.92 -13.12 -6.47
CA ASP A 158 -17.53 -11.88 -6.00
C ASP A 158 -16.93 -11.40 -4.69
N GLU A 159 -17.40 -10.28 -4.19
CA GLU A 159 -16.98 -9.69 -2.91
C GLU A 159 -17.21 -10.62 -1.71
N ASN A 160 -16.34 -10.53 -0.71
CA ASN A 160 -16.27 -11.45 0.43
C ASN A 160 -16.42 -10.73 1.78
N TYR A 161 -17.35 -9.80 1.88
CA TYR A 161 -17.65 -9.20 3.17
C TYR A 161 -18.20 -10.25 4.16
N SER A 162 -17.94 -10.06 5.44
CA SER A 162 -18.23 -11.04 6.49
C SER A 162 -19.69 -11.51 6.52
N ASP A 163 -20.61 -10.67 6.12
CA ASP A 163 -22.04 -10.95 6.02
C ASP A 163 -22.47 -11.61 4.69
N ARG A 164 -21.59 -11.61 3.66
CA ARG A 164 -21.88 -12.12 2.31
C ARG A 164 -20.88 -13.14 1.77
N CYS A 165 -19.98 -13.63 2.59
CA CYS A 165 -18.93 -14.55 2.17
C CYS A 165 -19.35 -16.00 1.94
N LYS A 166 -20.59 -16.39 2.27
CA LYS A 166 -21.07 -17.80 2.17
C LYS A 166 -21.17 -18.31 0.73
N GLY A 167 -21.27 -17.44 -0.27
CA GLY A 167 -21.26 -17.79 -1.69
C GLY A 167 -19.86 -17.94 -2.30
N ALA A 168 -18.84 -17.47 -1.57
CA ALA A 168 -17.48 -17.46 -2.06
C ALA A 168 -16.85 -18.86 -2.04
N ARG A 169 -16.00 -19.13 -3.02
CA ARG A 169 -15.26 -20.39 -3.15
C ARG A 169 -13.78 -20.09 -3.29
N LEU A 170 -12.95 -20.89 -2.64
CA LEU A 170 -11.51 -20.82 -2.83
C LEU A 170 -11.14 -21.28 -4.24
N GLY A 171 -10.43 -20.45 -4.97
CA GLY A 171 -10.09 -20.73 -6.36
C GLY A 171 -9.06 -19.75 -6.93
N LEU A 172 -8.71 -19.98 -8.19
CA LEU A 172 -7.86 -19.10 -8.99
C LEU A 172 -8.76 -18.25 -9.88
N TRP A 173 -8.83 -16.97 -9.60
CA TRP A 173 -9.72 -16.04 -10.29
C TRP A 173 -8.93 -15.05 -11.14
N LYS A 174 -9.53 -14.63 -12.24
CA LYS A 174 -9.01 -13.58 -13.13
C LYS A 174 -10.03 -12.47 -13.21
N SER A 175 -9.58 -11.25 -13.14
CA SER A 175 -10.42 -10.06 -13.25
C SER A 175 -9.64 -8.88 -13.80
N THR A 176 -10.37 -7.80 -14.05
CA THR A 176 -9.78 -6.50 -14.37
C THR A 176 -10.21 -5.49 -13.32
N ALA A 177 -9.46 -4.40 -13.18
CA ALA A 177 -9.83 -3.32 -12.26
C ALA A 177 -11.25 -2.75 -12.56
N LYS A 178 -11.71 -2.84 -13.80
CA LYS A 178 -13.05 -2.40 -14.21
C LYS A 178 -14.13 -3.40 -13.83
N GLU A 179 -13.87 -4.69 -14.01
CA GLU A 179 -14.83 -5.76 -13.72
C GLU A 179 -14.96 -6.02 -12.22
N ASN A 180 -13.98 -5.57 -11.42
CA ASN A 180 -14.00 -5.68 -9.96
C ASN A 180 -14.91 -4.64 -9.28
N LEU A 181 -15.69 -3.88 -10.05
CA LEU A 181 -16.74 -3.00 -9.53
C LEU A 181 -18.06 -3.77 -9.49
N SER A 182 -18.70 -3.81 -8.32
CA SER A 182 -20.01 -4.44 -8.20
C SER A 182 -21.08 -3.67 -8.96
N GLY A 183 -22.04 -4.41 -9.52
CA GLY A 183 -23.13 -3.85 -10.31
C GLY A 183 -24.32 -3.30 -9.51
N TYR A 184 -24.11 -2.90 -8.25
CA TYR A 184 -25.16 -2.32 -7.42
C TYR A 184 -25.65 -0.97 -7.94
N LEU A 185 -26.97 -0.74 -7.91
CA LEU A 185 -27.57 0.54 -8.31
C LEU A 185 -27.16 1.69 -7.40
N ASN A 186 -27.08 1.42 -6.11
CA ASN A 186 -26.51 2.33 -5.11
C ASN A 186 -25.09 1.85 -4.77
N PRO A 187 -24.14 2.76 -4.61
CA PRO A 187 -22.82 2.39 -4.15
C PRO A 187 -22.91 1.68 -2.81
N GLN A 188 -22.59 0.39 -2.82
CA GLN A 188 -22.39 -0.43 -1.64
C GLN A 188 -20.90 -0.72 -1.51
N GLU A 189 -20.54 -1.89 -1.02
CA GLU A 189 -19.16 -2.35 -1.02
C GLU A 189 -18.70 -2.58 -2.46
N CYS A 190 -17.88 -1.71 -2.97
CA CYS A 190 -17.36 -1.80 -4.33
C CYS A 190 -15.93 -2.33 -4.32
N GLY A 191 -15.79 -3.57 -4.70
CA GLY A 191 -14.51 -4.26 -4.79
C GLY A 191 -14.30 -5.29 -3.67
N ASN A 192 -13.41 -6.21 -3.91
CA ASN A 192 -13.08 -7.33 -3.05
C ASN A 192 -11.84 -7.05 -2.22
#